data_9a2e4ca58393c1dd7f2a884202156b54
#
_entry.id   9a2e4ca58393c1dd7f2a884202156b54
#
_cell.length_a   1.000
_cell.length_b   1.000
_cell.length_c   1.000
_cell.angle_alpha   90.00
_cell.angle_beta   90.00
_cell.angle_gamma   90.00
#
_symmetry.space_group_name_H-M   'P 1'
#
loop_
_entity.id
_entity.type
_entity.pdbx_description
1 polymer ?
#
loop_
_entity_poly.entity_id
_entity_poly.type
_entity_poly.pdbx_seq_one_letter_code
_entity_poly.pdbx_strand_id
1 'polypeptide(L)'
;NRFSLLPHVVIYIGERLCHTSGNGIEGGALFGELVTAYLFLAGVGAGGVAAASVADLLFVREPFGASAPPDFAEKRPAARLVAGVLALSCGALALGAGCLAADLGRIDRVLSLFTALPVTLMNLGAWAVALLTALAAALALARFLYVPWLRRCAMVVAEIVACGLAVVVAVYAGLLLQTLSGVRLWSSPWVPALFALSAASCGCALLMAGALFVEGDGSVRRAVRSAARVDVVGIVAEAVAAAGLLAFALGSDHAGVRASATSLMHG
;
A
#
# COMPACT_ATOMS: atom_id res chain seq x y z
N ASN A 1 -20.41 -6.50 6.08
CA ASN A 1 -20.28 -5.24 5.35
C ASN A 1 -19.77 -4.08 6.23
N ARG A 2 -18.71 -4.31 7.02
CA ARG A 2 -18.07 -3.27 7.84
C ARG A 2 -16.66 -2.87 7.34
N PHE A 3 -16.22 -3.40 6.20
CA PHE A 3 -14.85 -3.22 5.69
C PHE A 3 -14.66 -2.02 4.75
N SER A 4 -15.69 -1.18 4.51
CA SER A 4 -15.61 -0.07 3.57
C SER A 4 -15.52 1.32 4.22
N LEU A 5 -15.43 1.42 5.54
CA LEU A 5 -15.52 2.71 6.23
C LEU A 5 -14.20 3.51 6.26
N LEU A 6 -13.05 2.86 6.38
CA LEU A 6 -11.76 3.56 6.49
C LEU A 6 -11.35 4.31 5.20
N PRO A 7 -11.39 3.72 4.00
CA PRO A 7 -11.11 4.48 2.79
C PRO A 7 -12.11 5.61 2.56
N HIS A 8 -13.39 5.41 2.89
CA HIS A 8 -14.40 6.46 2.81
C HIS A 8 -14.18 7.58 3.81
N VAL A 9 -13.69 7.29 5.01
CA VAL A 9 -13.37 8.33 6.01
C VAL A 9 -12.18 9.16 5.56
N VAL A 10 -11.11 8.55 5.04
CA VAL A 10 -9.93 9.28 4.53
C VAL A 10 -10.29 10.11 3.29
N ILE A 11 -11.09 9.58 2.37
CA ILE A 11 -11.57 10.29 1.18
C ILE A 11 -12.53 11.42 1.60
N TYR A 12 -13.48 11.16 2.50
CA TYR A 12 -14.43 12.14 2.98
C TYR A 12 -13.77 13.29 3.77
N ILE A 13 -12.72 12.98 4.55
CA ILE A 13 -11.89 13.99 5.22
C ILE A 13 -11.14 14.84 4.18
N GLY A 14 -10.60 14.24 3.14
CA GLY A 14 -9.95 14.94 2.02
C GLY A 14 -10.91 15.86 1.28
N GLU A 15 -12.10 15.40 0.91
CA GLU A 15 -13.12 16.18 0.21
C GLU A 15 -13.66 17.37 1.04
N ARG A 16 -13.94 17.16 2.31
CA ARG A 16 -14.45 18.23 3.17
C ARG A 16 -13.43 19.31 3.48
N LEU A 17 -12.17 18.95 3.63
CA LEU A 17 -11.08 19.90 3.83
C LEU A 17 -10.76 20.73 2.57
N CYS A 18 -10.91 20.15 1.38
CA CYS A 18 -10.82 20.88 0.11
C CYS A 18 -12.01 21.83 -0.10
N HIS A 19 -13.22 21.46 0.28
CA HIS A 19 -14.43 22.28 0.05
C HIS A 19 -14.47 23.55 0.91
N THR A 20 -13.76 23.59 2.04
CA THR A 20 -13.69 24.77 2.92
C THR A 20 -12.60 25.78 2.52
N SER A 21 -11.77 25.48 1.54
CA SER A 21 -10.62 26.34 1.15
C SER A 21 -10.84 27.20 -0.10
N GLY A 22 -12.06 27.53 -0.46
CA GLY A 22 -12.25 28.70 -1.34
C GLY A 22 -12.65 28.43 -2.77
N ASN A 23 -13.70 29.15 -3.16
CA ASN A 23 -14.16 29.46 -4.51
C ASN A 23 -12.99 29.79 -5.45
N GLY A 24 -12.71 28.92 -6.38
CA GLY A 24 -11.85 29.22 -7.53
C GLY A 24 -11.05 28.02 -8.02
N ILE A 25 -11.31 27.66 -9.27
CA ILE A 25 -10.49 26.80 -10.14
C ILE A 25 -10.96 25.34 -10.23
N GLU A 26 -11.79 25.07 -11.23
CA GLU A 26 -12.20 23.72 -11.65
C GLU A 26 -11.02 22.79 -12.09
N GLY A 27 -9.82 23.32 -12.25
CA GLY A 27 -8.59 22.53 -12.53
C GLY A 27 -7.93 21.92 -11.29
N GLY A 28 -8.18 22.44 -10.10
CA GLY A 28 -7.53 21.97 -8.86
C GLY A 28 -8.15 20.70 -8.26
N ALA A 29 -9.41 20.42 -8.54
CA ALA A 29 -10.10 19.25 -8.01
C ALA A 29 -9.65 17.94 -8.68
N LEU A 30 -9.43 17.95 -9.99
CA LEU A 30 -8.96 16.77 -10.75
C LEU A 30 -7.54 16.36 -10.36
N PHE A 31 -6.65 17.32 -10.06
CA PHE A 31 -5.29 17.05 -9.60
C PHE A 31 -5.28 16.38 -8.21
N GLY A 32 -6.17 16.75 -7.30
CA GLY A 32 -6.28 16.13 -5.97
C GLY A 32 -6.79 14.69 -6.02
N GLU A 33 -7.70 14.37 -6.93
CA GLU A 33 -8.29 13.03 -7.07
C GLU A 33 -7.27 11.99 -7.58
N LEU A 34 -6.46 12.32 -8.59
CA LEU A 34 -5.46 11.41 -9.15
C LEU A 34 -4.34 11.11 -8.15
N VAL A 35 -3.90 12.10 -7.40
CA VAL A 35 -2.89 11.91 -6.33
C VAL A 35 -3.47 11.05 -5.20
N THR A 36 -4.71 11.27 -4.80
CA THR A 36 -5.38 10.44 -3.79
C THR A 36 -5.53 9.00 -4.25
N ALA A 37 -5.93 8.78 -5.50
CA ALA A 37 -6.02 7.45 -6.09
C ALA A 37 -4.65 6.76 -6.15
N TYR A 38 -3.60 7.47 -6.52
CA TYR A 38 -2.22 6.97 -6.48
C TYR A 38 -1.82 6.53 -5.07
N LEU A 39 -2.01 7.39 -4.05
CA LEU A 39 -1.63 7.07 -2.67
C LEU A 39 -2.37 5.83 -2.15
N PHE A 40 -3.66 5.71 -2.44
CA PHE A 40 -4.47 4.56 -2.07
C PHE A 40 -3.98 3.28 -2.76
N LEU A 41 -3.81 3.31 -4.10
CA LEU A 41 -3.36 2.17 -4.88
C LEU A 41 -1.95 1.74 -4.53
N ALA A 42 -1.05 2.70 -4.26
CA ALA A 42 0.30 2.40 -3.81
C ALA A 42 0.29 1.72 -2.43
N GLY A 43 -0.56 2.18 -1.51
CA GLY A 43 -0.73 1.57 -0.19
C GLY A 43 -1.28 0.14 -0.28
N VAL A 44 -2.35 -0.07 -1.04
CA VAL A 44 -2.95 -1.40 -1.28
C VAL A 44 -1.94 -2.34 -1.92
N GLY A 45 -1.23 -1.87 -2.95
CA GLY A 45 -0.24 -2.65 -3.66
C GLY A 45 0.96 -3.03 -2.78
N ALA A 46 1.52 -2.06 -2.06
CA ALA A 46 2.64 -2.29 -1.14
C ALA A 46 2.23 -3.25 0.00
N GLY A 47 1.08 -3.00 0.63
CA GLY A 47 0.55 -3.89 1.66
C GLY A 47 0.31 -5.31 1.15
N GLY A 48 -0.25 -5.46 -0.05
CA GLY A 48 -0.49 -6.76 -0.67
C GLY A 48 0.80 -7.52 -0.99
N VAL A 49 1.85 -6.84 -1.50
CA VAL A 49 3.18 -7.45 -1.69
C VAL A 49 3.75 -7.90 -0.36
N ALA A 50 3.71 -7.06 0.69
CA ALA A 50 4.20 -7.43 2.01
C ALA A 50 3.45 -8.64 2.59
N ALA A 51 2.10 -8.63 2.56
CA ALA A 51 1.28 -9.72 3.08
C ALA A 51 1.52 -11.03 2.32
N ALA A 52 1.62 -10.98 0.98
CA ALA A 52 1.90 -12.15 0.15
C ALA A 52 3.30 -12.73 0.44
N SER A 53 4.33 -11.88 0.52
CA SER A 53 5.71 -12.30 0.80
C SER A 53 5.83 -12.90 2.20
N VAL A 54 5.23 -12.27 3.22
CA VAL A 54 5.20 -12.82 4.59
C VAL A 54 4.46 -14.15 4.64
N ALA A 55 3.30 -14.26 3.95
CA ALA A 55 2.53 -15.50 3.90
C ALA A 55 3.34 -16.62 3.26
N ASP A 56 4.10 -16.33 2.21
CA ASP A 56 4.98 -17.30 1.57
C ASP A 56 6.11 -17.76 2.50
N LEU A 57 6.84 -16.82 3.06
CA LEU A 57 7.97 -17.10 3.95
C LEU A 57 7.59 -17.94 5.16
N LEU A 58 6.39 -17.71 5.73
CA LEU A 58 5.96 -18.35 6.97
C LEU A 58 5.15 -19.65 6.76
N PHE A 59 4.30 -19.70 5.75
CA PHE A 59 3.28 -20.73 5.64
C PHE A 59 3.40 -21.63 4.41
N VAL A 60 3.91 -21.11 3.30
CA VAL A 60 3.96 -21.85 2.04
C VAL A 60 5.22 -22.71 1.94
N ARG A 61 6.39 -22.21 2.30
CA ARG A 61 7.69 -22.92 2.36
C ARG A 61 7.92 -23.91 1.21
N GLU A 62 7.64 -23.47 -0.01
CA GLU A 62 7.68 -24.34 -1.17
C GLU A 62 9.11 -24.70 -1.58
N PRO A 63 9.40 -25.96 -1.98
CA PRO A 63 10.66 -26.31 -2.60
C PRO A 63 10.74 -25.70 -4.01
N PHE A 64 11.56 -24.68 -4.21
CA PHE A 64 11.98 -24.23 -5.54
C PHE A 64 13.21 -25.03 -5.99
N GLY A 65 13.21 -25.52 -7.22
CA GLY A 65 14.36 -26.23 -7.79
C GLY A 65 13.95 -27.44 -8.65
N ALA A 66 14.93 -28.14 -9.16
CA ALA A 66 14.80 -29.27 -10.12
C ALA A 66 13.90 -30.45 -9.62
N SER A 67 13.51 -30.47 -8.36
CA SER A 67 12.71 -31.55 -7.77
C SER A 67 11.19 -31.27 -7.79
N ALA A 68 10.75 -30.10 -8.22
CA ALA A 68 9.33 -29.77 -8.23
C ALA A 68 8.72 -30.11 -9.61
N PRO A 69 7.55 -30.76 -9.65
CA PRO A 69 6.90 -31.14 -10.91
C PRO A 69 6.38 -29.90 -11.66
N PRO A 70 6.25 -29.94 -13.01
CA PRO A 70 5.77 -28.81 -13.81
C PRO A 70 4.36 -28.35 -13.48
N ASP A 71 3.52 -29.22 -12.90
CA ASP A 71 2.15 -28.91 -12.45
C ASP A 71 2.09 -28.34 -11.03
N PHE A 72 3.20 -27.79 -10.55
CA PHE A 72 3.40 -27.44 -9.14
C PHE A 72 2.42 -26.36 -8.67
N ALA A 73 2.27 -25.28 -9.43
CA ALA A 73 1.35 -24.21 -9.10
C ALA A 73 -0.13 -24.65 -9.21
N GLU A 74 -0.43 -25.60 -10.09
CA GLU A 74 -1.77 -26.11 -10.29
C GLU A 74 -2.24 -27.02 -9.14
N LYS A 75 -1.32 -27.77 -8.52
CA LYS A 75 -1.60 -28.73 -7.47
C LYS A 75 -1.54 -28.15 -6.04
N ARG A 76 -1.10 -26.88 -5.87
CA ARG A 76 -0.94 -26.26 -4.54
C ARG A 76 -1.67 -24.93 -4.40
N PRO A 77 -2.81 -24.95 -3.72
CA PRO A 77 -3.66 -23.77 -3.55
C PRO A 77 -2.93 -22.58 -2.88
N ALA A 78 -2.00 -22.83 -1.97
CA ALA A 78 -1.26 -21.78 -1.31
C ALA A 78 -0.31 -21.00 -2.25
N ALA A 79 0.35 -21.69 -3.20
CA ALA A 79 1.18 -21.04 -4.21
C ALA A 79 0.34 -20.16 -5.16
N ARG A 80 -0.86 -20.65 -5.54
CA ARG A 80 -1.82 -19.87 -6.34
C ARG A 80 -2.30 -18.62 -5.61
N LEU A 81 -2.60 -18.75 -4.30
CA LEU A 81 -2.98 -17.61 -3.49
C LEU A 81 -1.90 -16.52 -3.51
N VAL A 82 -0.65 -16.88 -3.19
CA VAL A 82 0.46 -15.92 -3.17
C VAL A 82 0.69 -15.30 -4.55
N ALA A 83 0.70 -16.11 -5.62
CA ALA A 83 0.87 -15.62 -6.99
C ALA A 83 -0.27 -14.65 -7.39
N GLY A 84 -1.52 -14.98 -7.06
CA GLY A 84 -2.67 -14.14 -7.33
C GLY A 84 -2.63 -12.81 -6.58
N VAL A 85 -2.29 -12.83 -5.29
CA VAL A 85 -2.16 -11.61 -4.49
C VAL A 85 -1.01 -10.74 -5.00
N LEU A 86 0.14 -11.33 -5.35
CA LEU A 86 1.27 -10.58 -5.96
C LEU A 86 0.88 -9.95 -7.30
N ALA A 87 0.14 -10.67 -8.15
CA ALA A 87 -0.33 -10.14 -9.44
C ALA A 87 -1.31 -8.97 -9.26
N LEU A 88 -2.27 -9.09 -8.34
CA LEU A 88 -3.21 -8.01 -8.01
C LEU A 88 -2.49 -6.80 -7.43
N SER A 89 -1.52 -7.04 -6.54
CA SER A 89 -0.70 -5.97 -5.95
C SER A 89 0.15 -5.27 -6.99
N CYS A 90 0.75 -6.01 -7.92
CA CYS A 90 1.48 -5.46 -9.06
C CYS A 90 0.56 -4.60 -9.94
N GLY A 91 -0.66 -5.07 -10.22
CA GLY A 91 -1.67 -4.31 -10.94
C GLY A 91 -2.06 -3.02 -10.23
N ALA A 92 -2.27 -3.06 -8.92
CA ALA A 92 -2.57 -1.87 -8.12
C ALA A 92 -1.42 -0.85 -8.14
N LEU A 93 -0.16 -1.30 -7.96
CA LEU A 93 1.01 -0.44 -8.05
C LEU A 93 1.17 0.20 -9.44
N ALA A 94 0.99 -0.59 -10.50
CA ALA A 94 1.07 -0.12 -11.88
C ALA A 94 -0.03 0.91 -12.20
N LEU A 95 -1.27 0.66 -11.75
CA LEU A 95 -2.37 1.62 -11.89
C LEU A 95 -2.11 2.90 -11.09
N GLY A 96 -1.62 2.78 -9.87
CA GLY A 96 -1.21 3.94 -9.07
C GLY A 96 -0.13 4.76 -9.74
N ALA A 97 0.93 4.12 -10.26
CA ALA A 97 1.96 4.79 -11.03
C ALA A 97 1.40 5.46 -12.30
N GLY A 98 0.42 4.82 -12.95
CA GLY A 98 -0.31 5.39 -14.09
C GLY A 98 -1.10 6.64 -13.71
N CYS A 99 -1.80 6.64 -12.57
CA CYS A 99 -2.49 7.83 -12.05
C CYS A 99 -1.51 8.98 -11.79
N LEU A 100 -0.35 8.69 -11.18
CA LEU A 100 0.69 9.70 -10.97
C LEU A 100 1.26 10.24 -12.29
N ALA A 101 1.50 9.36 -13.27
CA ALA A 101 1.96 9.77 -14.60
C ALA A 101 0.92 10.63 -15.35
N ALA A 102 -0.36 10.30 -15.19
CA ALA A 102 -1.47 11.09 -15.76
C ALA A 102 -1.58 12.47 -15.11
N ASP A 103 -1.35 12.56 -13.79
CA ASP A 103 -1.34 13.82 -13.04
C ASP A 103 -0.20 14.76 -13.54
N LEU A 104 0.97 14.21 -13.84
CA LEU A 104 2.09 14.98 -14.39
C LEU A 104 1.82 15.52 -15.80
N GLY A 105 0.91 14.92 -16.57
CA GLY A 105 0.42 15.36 -17.87
C GLY A 105 1.43 15.35 -19.03
N ARG A 106 2.72 15.07 -18.76
CA ARG A 106 3.80 15.04 -19.76
C ARG A 106 4.83 13.96 -19.42
N ILE A 107 5.12 13.11 -20.39
CA ILE A 107 6.10 12.01 -20.27
C ILE A 107 7.49 12.54 -19.90
N ASP A 108 7.89 13.70 -20.41
CA ASP A 108 9.17 14.33 -20.07
C ASP A 108 9.32 14.61 -18.56
N ARG A 109 8.21 14.99 -17.89
CA ARG A 109 8.20 15.21 -16.44
C ARG A 109 8.30 13.90 -15.68
N VAL A 110 7.68 12.83 -16.17
CA VAL A 110 7.81 11.49 -15.58
C VAL A 110 9.26 11.02 -15.66
N LEU A 111 9.92 11.20 -16.81
CA LEU A 111 11.34 10.86 -16.98
C LEU A 111 12.25 11.73 -16.09
N SER A 112 11.92 13.02 -15.93
CA SER A 112 12.68 13.91 -15.05
C SER A 112 12.61 13.51 -13.58
N LEU A 113 11.53 12.85 -13.13
CA LEU A 113 11.42 12.26 -11.79
C LEU A 113 12.52 11.23 -11.50
N PHE A 114 13.00 10.52 -12.53
CA PHE A 114 14.05 9.51 -12.39
C PHE A 114 15.46 10.06 -12.60
N THR A 115 15.60 11.23 -13.25
CA THR A 115 16.90 11.79 -13.66
C THR A 115 17.27 13.08 -12.94
N ALA A 116 16.34 13.74 -12.24
CA ALA A 116 16.57 15.03 -11.61
C ALA A 116 17.55 14.95 -10.43
N LEU A 117 18.53 15.83 -10.44
CA LEU A 117 19.40 16.14 -9.32
C LEU A 117 19.04 17.55 -8.78
N PRO A 118 18.93 17.76 -7.47
CA PRO A 118 19.22 16.88 -6.34
C PRO A 118 18.12 15.83 -6.08
N VAL A 119 18.52 14.74 -5.40
CA VAL A 119 17.59 13.67 -4.99
C VAL A 119 16.56 14.23 -4.03
N THR A 120 15.33 14.36 -4.48
CA THR A 120 14.20 14.80 -3.67
C THR A 120 13.43 13.61 -3.09
N LEU A 121 12.63 13.85 -2.05
CA LEU A 121 11.76 12.81 -1.49
C LEU A 121 10.85 12.19 -2.57
N MET A 122 10.37 12.99 -3.51
CA MET A 122 9.51 12.58 -4.61
C MET A 122 10.22 11.63 -5.60
N ASN A 123 11.50 11.92 -5.90
CA ASN A 123 12.35 11.07 -6.73
C ASN A 123 12.59 9.69 -6.05
N LEU A 124 12.92 9.70 -4.75
CA LEU A 124 13.14 8.48 -3.99
C LEU A 124 11.89 7.59 -3.98
N GLY A 125 10.70 8.19 -3.83
CA GLY A 125 9.44 7.46 -3.87
C GLY A 125 9.13 6.86 -5.24
N ALA A 126 9.37 7.60 -6.32
CA ALA A 126 9.19 7.10 -7.68
C ALA A 126 10.05 5.85 -7.95
N TRP A 127 11.33 5.88 -7.55
CA TRP A 127 12.22 4.72 -7.63
C TRP A 127 11.74 3.55 -6.76
N ALA A 128 11.31 3.82 -5.52
CA ALA A 128 10.82 2.77 -4.62
C ALA A 128 9.57 2.07 -5.18
N VAL A 129 8.61 2.82 -5.71
CA VAL A 129 7.40 2.26 -6.34
C VAL A 129 7.74 1.48 -7.60
N ALA A 130 8.62 2.00 -8.46
CA ALA A 130 9.04 1.32 -9.70
C ALA A 130 9.76 0.01 -9.39
N LEU A 131 10.71 0.01 -8.45
CA LEU A 131 11.44 -1.19 -8.02
C LEU A 131 10.51 -2.22 -7.37
N LEU A 132 9.59 -1.77 -6.50
CA LEU A 132 8.61 -2.67 -5.87
C LEU A 132 7.69 -3.29 -6.91
N THR A 133 7.22 -2.52 -7.90
CA THR A 133 6.37 -3.01 -8.98
C THR A 133 7.10 -4.04 -9.84
N ALA A 134 8.34 -3.75 -10.22
CA ALA A 134 9.17 -4.68 -10.99
C ALA A 134 9.44 -5.97 -10.22
N LEU A 135 9.75 -5.86 -8.93
CA LEU A 135 10.01 -7.02 -8.08
C LEU A 135 8.74 -7.85 -7.83
N ALA A 136 7.59 -7.20 -7.60
CA ALA A 136 6.29 -7.89 -7.47
C ALA A 136 5.92 -8.63 -8.75
N ALA A 137 6.14 -8.00 -9.93
CA ALA A 137 5.93 -8.64 -11.23
C ALA A 137 6.86 -9.85 -11.42
N ALA A 138 8.15 -9.71 -11.08
CA ALA A 138 9.12 -10.80 -11.19
C ALA A 138 8.76 -11.98 -10.26
N LEU A 139 8.36 -11.70 -9.02
CA LEU A 139 7.93 -12.72 -8.06
C LEU A 139 6.63 -13.41 -8.52
N ALA A 140 5.64 -12.66 -9.00
CA ALA A 140 4.42 -13.23 -9.55
C ALA A 140 4.72 -14.13 -10.76
N LEU A 141 5.52 -13.62 -11.71
CA LEU A 141 5.87 -14.33 -12.92
C LEU A 141 6.67 -15.62 -12.64
N ALA A 142 7.64 -15.54 -11.71
CA ALA A 142 8.42 -16.70 -11.29
C ALA A 142 7.55 -17.82 -10.70
N ARG A 143 6.43 -17.46 -10.06
CA ARG A 143 5.47 -18.43 -9.52
C ARG A 143 4.51 -18.98 -10.55
N PHE A 144 4.09 -18.16 -11.55
CA PHE A 144 3.24 -18.64 -12.64
C PHE A 144 3.98 -19.50 -13.64
N LEU A 145 5.20 -19.11 -14.02
CA LEU A 145 5.97 -19.79 -15.08
C LEU A 145 6.81 -20.95 -14.56
N TYR A 146 6.88 -21.16 -13.25
CA TYR A 146 7.77 -22.17 -12.67
C TYR A 146 9.14 -22.21 -13.32
N VAL A 147 10.08 -21.41 -12.80
CA VAL A 147 11.46 -21.32 -13.33
C VAL A 147 12.35 -22.33 -12.60
N PRO A 148 12.71 -23.50 -13.21
CA PRO A 148 13.36 -24.61 -12.51
C PRO A 148 14.78 -24.30 -12.03
N TRP A 149 15.47 -23.32 -12.59
CA TRP A 149 16.82 -22.92 -12.22
C TRP A 149 16.87 -21.85 -11.12
N LEU A 150 15.70 -21.30 -10.74
CA LEU A 150 15.63 -20.29 -9.70
C LEU A 150 15.79 -20.94 -8.32
N ARG A 151 16.90 -20.62 -7.64
CA ARG A 151 17.22 -21.18 -6.33
C ARG A 151 16.28 -20.61 -5.27
N ARG A 152 15.85 -21.46 -4.34
CA ARG A 152 15.01 -21.04 -3.21
C ARG A 152 15.60 -19.85 -2.43
N CYS A 153 16.93 -19.82 -2.23
CA CYS A 153 17.58 -18.69 -1.55
C CYS A 153 17.34 -17.35 -2.28
N ALA A 154 17.36 -17.36 -3.63
CA ALA A 154 17.11 -16.14 -4.40
C ALA A 154 15.66 -15.66 -4.22
N MET A 155 14.68 -16.58 -4.19
CA MET A 155 13.28 -16.22 -3.93
C MET A 155 13.09 -15.64 -2.53
N VAL A 156 13.64 -16.28 -1.50
CA VAL A 156 13.56 -15.79 -0.11
C VAL A 156 14.20 -14.40 0.01
N VAL A 157 15.36 -14.19 -0.60
CA VAL A 157 16.01 -12.86 -0.60
C VAL A 157 15.13 -11.82 -1.31
N ALA A 158 14.57 -12.18 -2.47
CA ALA A 158 13.69 -11.29 -3.22
C ALA A 158 12.42 -10.92 -2.43
N GLU A 159 11.83 -11.86 -1.69
CA GLU A 159 10.66 -11.62 -0.83
C GLU A 159 11.00 -10.72 0.37
N ILE A 160 12.16 -10.92 1.00
CA ILE A 160 12.63 -10.05 2.09
C ILE A 160 12.86 -8.62 1.57
N VAL A 161 13.49 -8.48 0.41
CA VAL A 161 13.69 -7.18 -0.24
C VAL A 161 12.35 -6.54 -0.60
N ALA A 162 11.40 -7.33 -1.13
CA ALA A 162 10.06 -6.85 -1.46
C ALA A 162 9.32 -6.35 -0.21
N CYS A 163 9.40 -7.07 0.92
CA CYS A 163 8.85 -6.61 2.19
C CYS A 163 9.47 -5.28 2.64
N GLY A 164 10.80 -5.15 2.57
CA GLY A 164 11.49 -3.90 2.92
C GLY A 164 11.06 -2.72 2.05
N LEU A 165 11.02 -2.93 0.72
CA LEU A 165 10.54 -1.91 -0.22
C LEU A 165 9.06 -1.56 -0.01
N ALA A 166 8.22 -2.53 0.32
CA ALA A 166 6.80 -2.31 0.60
C ALA A 166 6.62 -1.39 1.82
N VAL A 167 7.40 -1.59 2.88
CA VAL A 167 7.40 -0.70 4.06
C VAL A 167 7.87 0.70 3.67
N VAL A 168 8.93 0.81 2.88
CA VAL A 168 9.41 2.11 2.38
C VAL A 168 8.34 2.85 1.59
N VAL A 169 7.63 2.16 0.68
CA VAL A 169 6.55 2.76 -0.12
C VAL A 169 5.37 3.19 0.78
N ALA A 170 4.97 2.37 1.75
CA ALA A 170 3.88 2.68 2.66
C ALA A 170 4.19 3.91 3.53
N VAL A 171 5.41 3.99 4.10
CA VAL A 171 5.86 5.14 4.90
C VAL A 171 6.03 6.38 4.03
N TYR A 172 6.60 6.23 2.83
CA TYR A 172 6.79 7.31 1.86
C TYR A 172 5.47 7.98 1.50
N ALA A 173 4.39 7.22 1.28
CA ALA A 173 3.07 7.78 0.97
C ALA A 173 2.59 8.74 2.06
N GLY A 174 2.78 8.40 3.34
CA GLY A 174 2.49 9.27 4.46
C GLY A 174 3.42 10.49 4.57
N LEU A 175 4.72 10.31 4.28
CA LEU A 175 5.68 11.42 4.25
C LEU A 175 5.39 12.41 3.12
N LEU A 176 4.94 11.91 1.95
CA LEU A 176 4.52 12.77 0.84
C LEU A 176 3.37 13.68 1.27
N LEU A 177 2.40 13.13 2.01
CA LEU A 177 1.28 13.89 2.53
C LEU A 177 1.73 15.00 3.50
N GLN A 178 2.77 14.75 4.30
CA GLN A 178 3.35 15.76 5.20
C GLN A 178 3.99 16.95 4.44
N THR A 179 4.49 16.74 3.23
CA THR A 179 5.09 17.82 2.43
C THR A 179 4.06 18.77 1.83
N LEU A 180 2.79 18.37 1.80
CA LEU A 180 1.67 19.22 1.36
C LEU A 180 1.34 20.26 2.44
N SER A 181 2.01 21.40 2.37
CA SER A 181 2.00 22.47 3.37
C SER A 181 0.65 23.16 3.59
N GLY A 182 -0.39 22.82 2.82
CA GLY A 182 -1.71 23.41 2.90
C GLY A 182 -2.50 23.08 4.18
N VAL A 183 -2.21 21.96 4.82
CA VAL A 183 -2.93 21.48 6.01
C VAL A 183 -1.94 21.12 7.12
N ARG A 184 -1.84 21.97 8.14
CA ARG A 184 -0.92 21.78 9.29
C ARG A 184 -1.17 20.48 10.06
N LEU A 185 -2.38 19.93 10.00
CA LEU A 185 -2.73 18.64 10.60
C LEU A 185 -1.89 17.50 10.03
N TRP A 186 -1.55 17.58 8.73
CA TRP A 186 -0.77 16.54 8.04
C TRP A 186 0.73 16.56 8.37
N SER A 187 1.25 17.65 8.95
CA SER A 187 2.64 17.72 9.40
C SER A 187 2.93 16.89 10.68
N SER A 188 1.92 16.18 11.19
CA SER A 188 2.06 15.32 12.37
C SER A 188 2.76 14.00 12.04
N PRO A 189 3.66 13.48 12.91
CA PRO A 189 4.31 12.19 12.72
C PRO A 189 3.34 10.99 12.75
N TRP A 190 2.11 11.20 13.20
CA TRP A 190 1.06 10.17 13.19
C TRP A 190 0.56 9.81 11.79
N VAL A 191 0.68 10.72 10.81
CA VAL A 191 0.18 10.51 9.44
C VAL A 191 0.93 9.38 8.72
N PRO A 192 2.28 9.34 8.68
CA PRO A 192 3.00 8.20 8.09
C PRO A 192 2.70 6.87 8.80
N ALA A 193 2.53 6.90 10.13
CA ALA A 193 2.19 5.70 10.89
C ALA A 193 0.80 5.16 10.49
N LEU A 194 -0.20 6.04 10.36
CA LEU A 194 -1.54 5.68 9.89
C LEU A 194 -1.50 5.08 8.48
N PHE A 195 -0.74 5.69 7.56
CA PHE A 195 -0.60 5.17 6.19
C PHE A 195 0.04 3.79 6.16
N ALA A 196 1.09 3.57 6.96
CA ALA A 196 1.78 2.28 7.02
C ALA A 196 0.88 1.19 7.62
N LEU A 197 0.13 1.49 8.68
CA LEU A 197 -0.83 0.57 9.29
C LEU A 197 -1.99 0.25 8.34
N SER A 198 -2.56 1.26 7.69
CA SER A 198 -3.63 1.10 6.70
C SER A 198 -3.18 0.27 5.49
N ALA A 199 -1.97 0.50 4.99
CA ALA A 199 -1.39 -0.33 3.93
C ALA A 199 -1.27 -1.80 4.36
N ALA A 200 -0.81 -2.08 5.59
CA ALA A 200 -0.72 -3.43 6.11
C ALA A 200 -2.10 -4.10 6.24
N SER A 201 -3.11 -3.38 6.75
CA SER A 201 -4.50 -3.85 6.84
C SER A 201 -5.09 -4.15 5.45
N CYS A 202 -4.90 -3.25 4.47
CA CYS A 202 -5.29 -3.51 3.07
C CYS A 202 -4.62 -4.77 2.51
N GLY A 203 -3.33 -4.99 2.82
CA GLY A 203 -2.61 -6.20 2.43
C GLY A 203 -3.19 -7.47 3.03
N CYS A 204 -3.53 -7.45 4.31
CA CYS A 204 -4.21 -8.56 4.98
C CYS A 204 -5.59 -8.84 4.36
N ALA A 205 -6.36 -7.79 4.09
CA ALA A 205 -7.65 -7.88 3.42
C ALA A 205 -7.54 -8.49 2.02
N LEU A 206 -6.52 -8.06 1.24
CA LEU A 206 -6.27 -8.59 -0.09
C LEU A 206 -5.89 -10.08 -0.06
N LEU A 207 -5.08 -10.50 0.92
CA LEU A 207 -4.74 -11.92 1.12
C LEU A 207 -5.99 -12.75 1.50
N MET A 208 -6.83 -12.24 2.40
CA MET A 208 -8.07 -12.90 2.79
C MET A 208 -9.07 -12.97 1.62
N ALA A 209 -9.21 -11.91 0.84
CA ALA A 209 -10.04 -11.89 -0.35
C ALA A 209 -9.54 -12.87 -1.43
N GLY A 210 -8.23 -12.92 -1.66
CA GLY A 210 -7.62 -13.89 -2.57
C GLY A 210 -7.88 -15.34 -2.16
N ALA A 211 -7.93 -15.62 -0.87
CA ALA A 211 -8.22 -16.96 -0.36
C ALA A 211 -9.65 -17.46 -0.64
N LEU A 212 -10.60 -16.58 -0.97
CA LEU A 212 -11.95 -16.96 -1.38
C LEU A 212 -11.99 -17.66 -2.75
N PHE A 213 -10.97 -17.42 -3.58
CA PHE A 213 -10.86 -17.98 -4.93
C PHE A 213 -9.98 -19.23 -5.00
N VAL A 214 -9.49 -19.71 -3.85
CA VAL A 214 -8.56 -20.83 -3.77
C VAL A 214 -9.10 -21.88 -2.81
N GLU A 215 -8.99 -23.16 -3.18
CA GLU A 215 -9.41 -24.27 -2.32
C GLU A 215 -8.66 -24.28 -0.98
N GLY A 216 -9.40 -24.44 0.12
CA GLY A 216 -8.91 -24.30 1.47
C GLY A 216 -7.99 -25.43 1.93
N ASP A 217 -6.70 -25.33 1.67
CA ASP A 217 -5.66 -26.20 2.25
C ASP A 217 -5.26 -25.72 3.67
N GLY A 218 -4.61 -26.60 4.43
CA GLY A 218 -4.14 -26.30 5.79
C GLY A 218 -3.17 -25.12 5.87
N SER A 219 -2.35 -24.90 4.85
CA SER A 219 -1.46 -23.74 4.72
C SER A 219 -2.22 -22.45 4.45
N VAL A 220 -3.20 -22.48 3.54
CA VAL A 220 -4.08 -21.34 3.25
C VAL A 220 -4.84 -20.91 4.50
N ARG A 221 -5.43 -21.85 5.24
CA ARG A 221 -6.16 -21.56 6.49
C ARG A 221 -5.25 -20.92 7.55
N ARG A 222 -3.97 -21.36 7.65
CA ARG A 222 -3.02 -20.76 8.59
C ARG A 222 -2.66 -19.35 8.18
N ALA A 223 -2.40 -19.09 6.90
CA ALA A 223 -2.11 -17.79 6.36
C ALA A 223 -3.27 -16.81 6.59
N VAL A 224 -4.49 -17.21 6.26
CA VAL A 224 -5.72 -16.40 6.47
C VAL A 224 -5.94 -16.09 7.96
N ARG A 225 -5.80 -17.09 8.84
CA ARG A 225 -5.96 -16.89 10.28
C ARG A 225 -4.90 -15.96 10.87
N SER A 226 -3.66 -16.05 10.37
CA SER A 226 -2.60 -15.14 10.76
C SER A 226 -2.85 -13.72 10.26
N ALA A 227 -3.23 -13.57 8.99
CA ALA A 227 -3.59 -12.29 8.41
C ALA A 227 -4.75 -11.62 9.18
N ALA A 228 -5.80 -12.38 9.49
CA ALA A 228 -6.92 -11.86 10.27
C ALA A 228 -6.52 -11.40 11.69
N ARG A 229 -5.58 -12.09 12.35
CA ARG A 229 -5.07 -11.65 13.66
C ARG A 229 -4.24 -10.37 13.56
N VAL A 230 -3.36 -10.30 12.56
CA VAL A 230 -2.54 -9.11 12.30
C VAL A 230 -3.43 -7.92 11.94
N ASP A 231 -4.48 -8.15 11.15
CA ASP A 231 -5.44 -7.13 10.78
C ASP A 231 -6.20 -6.55 11.98
N VAL A 232 -6.67 -7.40 12.89
CA VAL A 232 -7.31 -6.96 14.15
C VAL A 232 -6.36 -6.11 14.98
N VAL A 233 -5.10 -6.51 15.12
CA VAL A 233 -4.09 -5.72 15.84
C VAL A 233 -3.82 -4.41 15.09
N GLY A 234 -3.75 -4.45 13.75
CA GLY A 234 -3.61 -3.29 12.89
C GLY A 234 -4.73 -2.27 13.10
N ILE A 235 -5.98 -2.71 13.08
CA ILE A 235 -7.17 -1.86 13.30
C ILE A 235 -7.11 -1.17 14.67
N VAL A 236 -6.72 -1.91 15.73
CA VAL A 236 -6.57 -1.33 17.06
C VAL A 236 -5.45 -0.28 17.06
N ALA A 237 -4.32 -0.57 16.43
CA ALA A 237 -3.20 0.36 16.32
C ALA A 237 -3.58 1.61 15.50
N GLU A 238 -4.35 1.46 14.41
CA GLU A 238 -4.90 2.57 13.64
C GLU A 238 -5.83 3.46 14.48
N ALA A 239 -6.71 2.84 15.27
CA ALA A 239 -7.60 3.58 16.17
C ALA A 239 -6.81 4.39 17.21
N VAL A 240 -5.75 3.82 17.77
CA VAL A 240 -4.86 4.51 18.71
C VAL A 240 -4.10 5.64 18.02
N ALA A 241 -3.57 5.40 16.81
CA ALA A 241 -2.87 6.43 16.05
C ALA A 241 -3.80 7.57 15.62
N ALA A 242 -5.03 7.27 15.24
CA ALA A 242 -6.07 8.27 14.93
C ALA A 242 -6.45 9.10 16.16
N ALA A 243 -6.61 8.46 17.32
CA ALA A 243 -6.84 9.15 18.57
C ALA A 243 -5.64 10.04 18.96
N GLY A 244 -4.41 9.57 18.75
CA GLY A 244 -3.18 10.35 18.94
C GLY A 244 -3.11 11.57 18.03
N LEU A 245 -3.50 11.43 16.76
CA LEU A 245 -3.59 12.54 15.81
C LEU A 245 -4.62 13.58 16.26
N LEU A 246 -5.82 13.15 16.70
CA LEU A 246 -6.84 14.02 17.22
C LEU A 246 -6.40 14.76 18.50
N ALA A 247 -5.77 14.04 19.44
CA ALA A 247 -5.23 14.63 20.66
C ALA A 247 -4.16 15.69 20.34
N PHE A 248 -3.26 15.40 19.39
CA PHE A 248 -2.27 16.35 18.91
C PHE A 248 -2.92 17.59 18.29
N ALA A 249 -3.96 17.38 17.48
CA ALA A 249 -4.69 18.47 16.83
C ALA A 249 -5.42 19.38 17.83
N LEU A 250 -6.08 18.81 18.84
CA LEU A 250 -6.77 19.54 19.88
C LEU A 250 -5.83 20.28 20.84
N GLY A 251 -4.65 19.71 21.11
CA GLY A 251 -3.60 20.31 21.94
C GLY A 251 -2.76 21.37 21.23
N SER A 252 -2.95 21.58 19.92
CA SER A 252 -2.19 22.59 19.19
C SER A 252 -2.70 24.00 19.47
N ASP A 253 -1.79 24.98 19.66
CA ASP A 253 -2.13 26.40 19.88
C ASP A 253 -2.67 27.11 18.64
N HIS A 254 -2.70 26.44 17.49
CA HIS A 254 -3.18 27.00 16.23
C HIS A 254 -4.69 26.83 16.07
N ALA A 255 -5.40 27.95 16.02
CA ALA A 255 -6.86 28.00 15.87
C ALA A 255 -7.38 27.22 14.65
N GLY A 256 -6.65 27.23 13.52
CA GLY A 256 -7.02 26.49 12.31
C GLY A 256 -6.97 24.95 12.46
N VAL A 257 -6.00 24.42 13.22
CA VAL A 257 -5.90 22.98 13.48
C VAL A 257 -7.00 22.52 14.42
N ARG A 258 -7.29 23.32 15.45
CA ARG A 258 -8.44 23.07 16.35
C ARG A 258 -9.78 23.14 15.64
N ALA A 259 -9.99 24.12 14.78
CA ALA A 259 -11.22 24.24 13.98
C ALA A 259 -11.41 23.04 13.06
N SER A 260 -10.36 22.54 12.41
CA SER A 260 -10.42 21.32 11.61
C SER A 260 -10.74 20.08 12.45
N ALA A 261 -10.15 19.93 13.63
CA ALA A 261 -10.42 18.81 14.53
C ALA A 261 -11.85 18.85 15.11
N THR A 262 -12.36 20.05 15.46
CA THR A 262 -13.75 20.20 15.93
C THR A 262 -14.76 19.97 14.82
N SER A 263 -14.48 20.38 13.59
CA SER A 263 -15.30 20.08 12.42
C SER A 263 -15.39 18.56 12.15
N LEU A 264 -14.29 17.81 12.36
CA LEU A 264 -14.28 16.35 12.25
C LEU A 264 -15.12 15.64 13.32
N MET A 265 -15.30 16.24 14.51
CA MET A 265 -16.10 15.65 15.59
C MET A 265 -17.58 15.99 15.50
N HIS A 266 -17.94 17.07 14.85
CA HIS A 266 -19.33 17.59 14.79
C HIS A 266 -19.97 17.51 13.40
N GLY A 267 -19.20 17.17 12.35
CA GLY A 267 -19.64 17.05 10.96
C GLY A 267 -19.95 15.66 10.54
#